data_e18e3e8c37e5ecc4fd14e2a88260ab00
#
_entry.id   e18e3e8c37e5ecc4fd14e2a88260ab00
#
_cell.length_a   1.000
_cell.length_b   1.000
_cell.length_c   1.000
_cell.angle_alpha   90.00
_cell.angle_beta   90.00
_cell.angle_gamma   90.00
#
_symmetry.space_group_name_H-M   'P 1'
#
loop_
_entity.id
_entity.type
_entity.pdbx_description
1 polymer ?
#
loop_
_entity_poly.entity_id
_entity_poly.type
_entity_poly.pdbx_seq_one_letter_code
_entity_poly.pdbx_strand_id
1 'polypeptide(L)'
;TEGFDVSVDHQSDRWAEIAVQGPQSEKVIRDILGIDGSDLGFYTFKTVGDMIVSRTGYTGEDGFEIYADAQTIRNFWNKLVESGVQPCGLGCRDTLRFEAGLPLYGDELADDISPLEAGLGIFVKLDKPEFIGRDTLARQKAEGPARKIVGLEVDGQAIPRHGYEVHDAEGRT
;
A
#
# COMPACT_ATOMS: atom_id res chain seq x y z
N THR A 1 -2.49 -1.37 24.63
CA THR A 1 -1.20 -1.43 25.39
C THR A 1 -1.36 -2.07 26.77
N GLU A 2 -2.60 -2.37 27.20
CA GLU A 2 -2.85 -2.99 28.52
C GLU A 2 -2.12 -4.34 28.64
N GLY A 3 -1.32 -4.51 29.70
CA GLY A 3 -0.50 -5.70 29.94
C GLY A 3 0.87 -5.74 29.26
N PHE A 4 1.23 -4.68 28.51
CA PHE A 4 2.53 -4.57 27.85
C PHE A 4 3.30 -3.34 28.35
N ASP A 5 4.61 -3.47 28.52
CA ASP A 5 5.51 -2.35 28.82
C ASP A 5 5.84 -1.60 27.51
N VAL A 6 4.89 -0.82 27.04
CA VAL A 6 4.98 -0.04 25.80
C VAL A 6 4.32 1.34 25.98
N SER A 7 4.84 2.32 25.25
CA SER A 7 4.22 3.63 25.08
C SER A 7 3.81 3.85 23.63
N VAL A 8 2.73 4.60 23.42
CA VAL A 8 2.26 5.04 22.10
C VAL A 8 2.34 6.56 22.06
N ASP A 9 3.13 7.09 21.14
CA ASP A 9 3.26 8.53 20.90
C ASP A 9 2.62 8.88 19.54
N HIS A 10 1.56 9.67 19.59
CA HIS A 10 0.83 10.11 18.39
C HIS A 10 1.50 11.35 17.80
N GLN A 11 2.21 11.17 16.68
CA GLN A 11 2.99 12.22 16.02
C GLN A 11 2.48 12.60 14.62
N SER A 12 1.23 12.27 14.28
CA SER A 12 0.71 12.47 12.92
C SER A 12 0.78 13.92 12.45
N ASP A 13 0.59 14.90 13.33
CA ASP A 13 0.64 16.32 12.99
C ASP A 13 2.07 16.82 12.67
N ARG A 14 3.08 16.06 13.08
CA ARG A 14 4.49 16.38 12.81
C ARG A 14 4.91 15.97 11.41
N TRP A 15 4.32 14.91 10.86
CA TRP A 15 4.78 14.27 9.64
C TRP A 15 3.85 14.54 8.47
N ALA A 16 4.45 14.85 7.33
CA ALA A 16 3.82 14.82 6.03
C ALA A 16 4.59 13.87 5.12
N GLU A 17 3.96 13.41 4.05
CA GLU A 17 4.53 12.43 3.13
C GLU A 17 4.42 12.90 1.68
N ILE A 18 5.42 12.51 0.88
CA ILE A 18 5.35 12.54 -0.57
C ILE A 18 5.84 11.21 -1.14
N ALA A 19 5.07 10.64 -2.07
CA ALA A 19 5.44 9.44 -2.80
C ALA A 19 5.95 9.81 -4.21
N VAL A 20 7.17 9.39 -4.55
CA VAL A 20 7.78 9.55 -5.87
C VAL A 20 7.96 8.16 -6.46
N GLN A 21 7.16 7.84 -7.47
CA GLN A 21 7.00 6.47 -7.96
C GLN A 21 7.33 6.35 -9.46
N GLY A 22 7.77 5.17 -9.86
CA GLY A 22 8.07 4.82 -11.25
C GLY A 22 9.54 4.54 -11.50
N PRO A 23 9.91 4.02 -12.69
CA PRO A 23 11.27 3.57 -13.02
C PRO A 23 12.35 4.65 -12.92
N GLN A 24 11.95 5.93 -12.94
CA GLN A 24 12.87 7.06 -12.83
C GLN A 24 12.95 7.63 -11.40
N SER A 25 12.24 7.07 -10.43
CA SER A 25 12.09 7.62 -9.09
C SER A 25 13.43 7.83 -8.37
N GLU A 26 14.36 6.86 -8.44
CA GLU A 26 15.69 6.99 -7.84
C GLU A 26 16.48 8.16 -8.44
N LYS A 27 16.46 8.29 -9.78
CA LYS A 27 17.10 9.41 -10.46
C LYS A 27 16.45 10.74 -10.08
N VAL A 28 15.12 10.78 -10.01
CA VAL A 28 14.34 11.98 -9.69
C VAL A 28 14.65 12.47 -8.27
N ILE A 29 14.60 11.62 -7.26
CA ILE A 29 14.89 12.05 -5.89
C ILE A 29 16.34 12.50 -5.72
N ARG A 30 17.29 11.86 -6.40
CA ARG A 30 18.70 12.24 -6.37
C ARG A 30 18.93 13.60 -7.06
N ASP A 31 18.48 13.75 -8.30
CA ASP A 31 18.84 14.91 -9.14
C ASP A 31 18.04 16.17 -8.76
N ILE A 32 16.80 16.02 -8.27
CA ILE A 32 15.91 17.15 -7.96
C ILE A 32 15.88 17.45 -6.46
N LEU A 33 15.82 16.44 -5.63
CA LEU A 33 15.69 16.61 -4.17
C LEU A 33 17.03 16.51 -3.44
N GLY A 34 18.09 16.00 -4.10
CA GLY A 34 19.41 15.81 -3.50
C GLY A 34 19.44 14.61 -2.53
N ILE A 35 18.53 13.67 -2.69
CA ILE A 35 18.42 12.49 -1.83
C ILE A 35 18.99 11.28 -2.57
N ASP A 36 20.08 10.72 -2.07
CA ASP A 36 20.63 9.47 -2.60
C ASP A 36 19.88 8.29 -1.99
N GLY A 37 19.15 7.54 -2.81
CA GLY A 37 18.41 6.32 -2.44
C GLY A 37 19.06 5.04 -2.93
N SER A 38 20.24 5.11 -3.56
CA SER A 38 20.89 3.97 -4.25
C SER A 38 21.30 2.82 -3.32
N ASP A 39 21.52 3.11 -2.05
CA ASP A 39 21.86 2.15 -1.01
C ASP A 39 20.66 1.47 -0.36
N LEU A 40 19.44 1.93 -0.67
CA LEU A 40 18.21 1.34 -0.13
C LEU A 40 17.77 0.14 -0.97
N GLY A 41 17.63 -1.01 -0.32
CA GLY A 41 16.91 -2.15 -0.86
C GLY A 41 15.40 -1.96 -0.82
N PHE A 42 14.67 -2.75 -1.61
CA PHE A 42 13.21 -2.74 -1.59
C PHE A 42 12.68 -3.09 -0.18
N TYR A 43 11.66 -2.37 0.28
CA TYR A 43 11.12 -2.43 1.65
C TYR A 43 12.11 -2.10 2.77
N THR A 44 13.11 -1.28 2.50
CA THR A 44 13.99 -0.71 3.52
C THR A 44 13.87 0.80 3.59
N PHE A 45 14.32 1.38 4.67
CA PHE A 45 14.34 2.83 4.87
C PHE A 45 15.62 3.28 5.56
N LYS A 46 15.90 4.56 5.46
CA LYS A 46 16.94 5.25 6.24
C LYS A 46 16.46 6.62 6.69
N THR A 47 17.12 7.14 7.72
CA THR A 47 16.99 8.54 8.13
C THR A 47 18.01 9.42 7.38
N VAL A 48 17.57 10.55 6.88
CA VAL A 48 18.39 11.57 6.22
C VAL A 48 18.09 12.92 6.89
N GLY A 49 18.94 13.33 7.84
CA GLY A 49 18.60 14.45 8.73
C GLY A 49 17.36 14.13 9.56
N ASP A 50 16.37 15.02 9.50
CA ASP A 50 15.07 14.83 10.18
C ASP A 50 14.02 14.13 9.31
N MET A 51 14.41 13.60 8.16
CA MET A 51 13.54 12.90 7.23
C MET A 51 13.69 11.38 7.34
N ILE A 52 12.62 10.65 7.00
CA ILE A 52 12.66 9.22 6.73
C ILE A 52 12.49 9.05 5.23
N VAL A 53 13.37 8.30 4.60
CA VAL A 53 13.31 7.93 3.17
C VAL A 53 13.18 6.43 3.06
N SER A 54 12.10 5.97 2.49
CA SER A 54 11.77 4.55 2.33
C SER A 54 11.71 4.18 0.85
N ARG A 55 12.30 3.03 0.47
CA ARG A 55 12.13 2.48 -0.88
C ARG A 55 10.91 1.58 -0.89
N THR A 56 9.75 2.21 -0.86
CA THR A 56 8.42 1.62 -0.79
C THR A 56 7.47 2.38 -1.71
N GLY A 57 6.31 1.80 -1.96
CA GLY A 57 5.29 2.43 -2.77
C GLY A 57 4.04 1.58 -2.91
N TYR A 58 3.08 2.10 -3.65
CA TYR A 58 1.77 1.49 -3.84
C TYR A 58 1.37 1.47 -5.33
N THR A 59 2.34 1.15 -6.19
CA THR A 59 2.16 1.22 -7.66
C THR A 59 2.64 -0.02 -8.42
N GLY A 60 3.32 -0.96 -7.72
CA GLY A 60 3.97 -2.09 -8.35
C GLY A 60 5.30 -1.77 -9.04
N GLU A 61 5.66 -0.49 -9.11
CA GLU A 61 6.92 0.00 -9.67
C GLU A 61 7.91 0.39 -8.57
N ASP A 62 9.16 0.63 -8.94
CA ASP A 62 10.16 1.21 -8.05
C ASP A 62 9.72 2.60 -7.58
N GLY A 63 10.01 2.94 -6.34
CA GLY A 63 9.56 4.18 -5.79
C GLY A 63 10.08 4.47 -4.39
N PHE A 64 9.89 5.72 -3.97
CA PHE A 64 10.29 6.20 -2.67
C PHE A 64 9.14 6.95 -2.01
N GLU A 65 8.99 6.73 -0.72
CA GLU A 65 8.12 7.49 0.17
C GLU A 65 9.02 8.29 1.12
N ILE A 66 8.82 9.60 1.15
CA ILE A 66 9.63 10.53 1.93
C ILE A 66 8.74 11.19 2.96
N TYR A 67 9.11 11.04 4.22
CA TYR A 67 8.40 11.58 5.37
C TYR A 67 9.26 12.70 5.98
N ALA A 68 8.67 13.87 6.14
CA ALA A 68 9.30 15.04 6.74
C ALA A 68 8.25 15.98 7.32
N ASP A 69 8.67 17.13 7.81
CA ASP A 69 7.73 18.20 8.16
C ASP A 69 6.96 18.74 6.94
N ALA A 70 5.78 19.31 7.18
CA ALA A 70 4.89 19.76 6.12
C ALA A 70 5.48 20.84 5.19
N GLN A 71 6.43 21.65 5.69
CA GLN A 71 7.06 22.68 4.87
C GLN A 71 8.09 22.08 3.92
N THR A 72 8.89 21.13 4.39
CA THR A 72 9.85 20.38 3.58
C THR A 72 9.13 19.61 2.47
N ILE A 73 8.04 18.90 2.78
CA ILE A 73 7.27 18.16 1.78
C ILE A 73 6.64 19.09 0.73
N ARG A 74 6.10 20.26 1.12
CA ARG A 74 5.61 21.26 0.16
C ARG A 74 6.71 21.77 -0.77
N ASN A 75 7.89 22.01 -0.23
CA ASN A 75 9.04 22.45 -1.04
C ASN A 75 9.47 21.37 -2.03
N PHE A 76 9.45 20.10 -1.62
CA PHE A 76 9.75 18.97 -2.51
C PHE A 76 8.71 18.84 -3.62
N TRP A 77 7.44 18.91 -3.28
CA TRP A 77 6.35 18.91 -4.25
C TRP A 77 6.56 19.99 -5.32
N ASN A 78 6.79 21.23 -4.92
CA ASN A 78 6.99 22.34 -5.85
C ASN A 78 8.20 22.10 -6.78
N LYS A 79 9.34 21.68 -6.23
CA LYS A 79 10.53 21.34 -7.03
C LYS A 79 10.27 20.24 -8.05
N LEU A 80 9.56 19.19 -7.66
CA LEU A 80 9.22 18.08 -8.54
C LEU A 80 8.31 18.54 -9.69
N VAL A 81 7.24 19.28 -9.38
CA VAL A 81 6.31 19.80 -10.38
C VAL A 81 6.98 20.79 -11.33
N GLU A 82 7.78 21.73 -10.82
CA GLU A 82 8.56 22.69 -11.61
C GLU A 82 9.59 22.00 -12.52
N SER A 83 10.10 20.83 -12.11
CA SER A 83 11.02 20.01 -12.90
C SER A 83 10.31 19.11 -13.91
N GLY A 84 9.00 19.19 -14.05
CA GLY A 84 8.21 18.42 -15.00
C GLY A 84 7.85 17.01 -14.57
N VAL A 85 8.03 16.68 -13.29
CA VAL A 85 7.51 15.41 -12.75
C VAL A 85 5.98 15.47 -12.72
N GLN A 86 5.33 14.43 -13.27
CA GLN A 86 3.89 14.39 -13.42
C GLN A 86 3.19 14.24 -12.04
N PRO A 87 2.38 15.20 -11.61
CA PRO A 87 1.54 15.03 -10.44
C PRO A 87 0.40 14.05 -10.74
N CYS A 88 0.13 13.14 -9.82
CA CYS A 88 -0.87 12.09 -9.94
C CYS A 88 -1.91 12.23 -8.83
N GLY A 89 -3.18 12.10 -9.19
CA GLY A 89 -4.30 12.13 -8.25
C GLY A 89 -4.69 10.76 -7.71
N LEU A 90 -5.68 10.73 -6.84
CA LEU A 90 -6.17 9.51 -6.19
C LEU A 90 -6.68 8.45 -7.18
N GLY A 91 -7.31 8.86 -8.29
CA GLY A 91 -7.76 7.94 -9.32
C GLY A 91 -6.60 7.19 -9.99
N CYS A 92 -5.50 7.88 -10.28
CA CYS A 92 -4.29 7.25 -10.79
C CYS A 92 -3.68 6.28 -9.76
N ARG A 93 -3.58 6.69 -8.49
CA ARG A 93 -3.12 5.85 -7.39
C ARG A 93 -3.94 4.56 -7.28
N ASP A 94 -5.26 4.67 -7.36
CA ASP A 94 -6.15 3.51 -7.27
C ASP A 94 -6.00 2.57 -8.47
N THR A 95 -5.90 3.09 -9.69
CA THR A 95 -5.67 2.27 -10.89
C THR A 95 -4.33 1.54 -10.82
N LEU A 96 -3.26 2.23 -10.45
CA LEU A 96 -1.91 1.63 -10.37
C LEU A 96 -1.84 0.52 -9.32
N ARG A 97 -2.35 0.76 -8.12
CA ARG A 97 -2.35 -0.25 -7.06
C ARG A 97 -3.16 -1.48 -7.45
N PHE A 98 -4.31 -1.25 -8.10
CA PHE A 98 -5.21 -2.31 -8.55
C PHE A 98 -4.54 -3.19 -9.61
N GLU A 99 -3.93 -2.60 -10.64
CA GLU A 99 -3.19 -3.33 -11.68
C GLU A 99 -2.01 -4.12 -11.10
N ALA A 100 -1.40 -3.62 -10.04
CA ALA A 100 -0.33 -4.31 -9.31
C ALA A 100 -0.84 -5.39 -8.33
N GLY A 101 -2.15 -5.56 -8.19
CA GLY A 101 -2.75 -6.51 -7.25
C GLY A 101 -2.58 -6.13 -5.77
N LEU A 102 -2.38 -4.84 -5.49
CA LEU A 102 -2.22 -4.35 -4.13
C LEU A 102 -3.59 -4.03 -3.50
N PRO A 103 -3.93 -4.64 -2.36
CA PRO A 103 -5.24 -4.47 -1.75
C PRO A 103 -5.40 -3.10 -1.10
N LEU A 104 -6.64 -2.60 -1.11
CA LEU A 104 -7.05 -1.39 -0.42
C LEU A 104 -7.97 -1.76 0.74
N TYR A 105 -7.74 -1.14 1.92
CA TYR A 105 -8.65 -1.28 3.04
C TYR A 105 -9.96 -0.53 2.75
N GLY A 106 -11.07 -1.22 2.92
CA GLY A 106 -12.41 -0.77 2.54
C GLY A 106 -12.95 -1.47 1.28
N ASP A 107 -12.07 -2.08 0.49
CA ASP A 107 -12.43 -2.85 -0.71
C ASP A 107 -12.02 -4.32 -0.55
N GLU A 108 -10.76 -4.66 -0.82
CA GLU A 108 -10.26 -6.04 -0.74
C GLU A 108 -9.92 -6.48 0.70
N LEU A 109 -9.75 -5.52 1.61
CA LEU A 109 -9.55 -5.74 3.04
C LEU A 109 -10.60 -4.97 3.84
N ALA A 110 -11.19 -5.62 4.85
CA ALA A 110 -12.14 -5.01 5.77
C ALA A 110 -12.17 -5.79 7.09
N ASP A 111 -12.93 -5.30 8.07
CA ASP A 111 -13.07 -5.94 9.38
C ASP A 111 -13.66 -7.36 9.29
N ASP A 112 -14.43 -7.63 8.23
CA ASP A 112 -15.10 -8.91 7.96
C ASP A 112 -14.43 -9.72 6.83
N ILE A 113 -13.26 -9.28 6.35
CA ILE A 113 -12.47 -9.98 5.32
C ILE A 113 -11.13 -10.41 5.94
N SER A 114 -10.94 -11.71 6.07
CA SER A 114 -9.67 -12.23 6.57
C SER A 114 -8.54 -12.12 5.54
N PRO A 115 -7.27 -12.10 5.97
CA PRO A 115 -6.15 -12.09 5.04
C PRO A 115 -6.09 -13.35 4.14
N LEU A 116 -6.69 -14.47 4.55
CA LEU A 116 -6.79 -15.67 3.72
C LEU A 116 -7.85 -15.52 2.62
N GLU A 117 -8.97 -14.87 2.92
CA GLU A 117 -10.00 -14.52 1.92
C GLU A 117 -9.46 -13.51 0.91
N ALA A 118 -8.68 -12.54 1.36
CA ALA A 118 -8.03 -11.52 0.52
C ALA A 118 -6.82 -12.04 -0.30
N GLY A 119 -6.50 -13.34 -0.24
CA GLY A 119 -5.35 -13.89 -0.97
C GLY A 119 -3.98 -13.57 -0.36
N LEU A 120 -3.94 -12.97 0.84
CA LEU A 120 -2.72 -12.54 1.53
C LEU A 120 -2.13 -13.60 2.48
N GLY A 121 -2.46 -14.86 2.28
CA GLY A 121 -2.04 -15.96 3.13
C GLY A 121 -0.51 -16.11 3.28
N ILE A 122 0.28 -15.61 2.32
CA ILE A 122 1.74 -15.60 2.38
C ILE A 122 2.28 -14.78 3.57
N PHE A 123 1.53 -13.76 4.00
CA PHE A 123 1.89 -12.92 5.13
C PHE A 123 1.46 -13.48 6.49
N VAL A 124 0.59 -14.50 6.49
CA VAL A 124 0.10 -15.15 7.71
C VAL A 124 1.08 -16.24 8.17
N LYS A 125 1.84 -15.95 9.22
CA LYS A 125 2.87 -16.85 9.77
C LYS A 125 2.30 -17.70 10.90
N LEU A 126 1.61 -18.79 10.57
CA LEU A 126 0.98 -19.70 11.53
C LEU A 126 1.97 -20.55 12.34
N ASP A 127 3.24 -20.57 11.95
CA ASP A 127 4.36 -21.15 12.70
C ASP A 127 4.73 -20.38 13.96
N LYS A 128 4.33 -19.09 14.05
CA LYS A 128 4.45 -18.34 15.30
C LYS A 128 3.60 -18.98 16.39
N PRO A 129 4.12 -19.04 17.65
CA PRO A 129 3.41 -19.71 18.74
C PRO A 129 2.09 -19.02 19.09
N GLU A 130 2.05 -17.69 19.02
CA GLU A 130 0.89 -16.89 19.43
C GLU A 130 0.82 -15.56 18.69
N PHE A 131 -0.40 -15.16 18.28
CA PHE A 131 -0.80 -13.83 17.86
C PHE A 131 -2.33 -13.75 17.82
N ILE A 132 -2.88 -12.55 17.89
CA ILE A 132 -4.34 -12.33 17.88
C ILE A 132 -4.94 -12.88 16.59
N GLY A 133 -5.92 -13.78 16.69
CA GLY A 133 -6.61 -14.40 15.56
C GLY A 133 -5.94 -15.65 14.99
N ARG A 134 -4.81 -16.10 15.54
CA ARG A 134 -4.05 -17.27 15.05
C ARG A 134 -4.91 -18.53 14.86
N ASP A 135 -5.69 -18.90 15.87
CA ASP A 135 -6.46 -20.16 15.85
C ASP A 135 -7.59 -20.10 14.81
N THR A 136 -8.21 -18.93 14.64
CA THR A 136 -9.21 -18.70 13.60
C THR A 136 -8.61 -18.83 12.21
N LEU A 137 -7.44 -18.20 11.97
CA LEU A 137 -6.74 -18.28 10.70
C LEU A 137 -6.18 -19.70 10.42
N ALA A 138 -5.72 -20.40 11.46
CA ALA A 138 -5.28 -21.79 11.33
C ALA A 138 -6.42 -22.72 10.90
N ARG A 139 -7.59 -22.58 11.52
CA ARG A 139 -8.79 -23.33 11.13
C ARG A 139 -9.22 -22.98 9.71
N GLN A 140 -9.33 -21.68 9.37
CA GLN A 140 -9.70 -21.23 8.03
C GLN A 140 -8.72 -21.72 6.96
N LYS A 141 -7.43 -21.80 7.27
CA LYS A 141 -6.43 -22.36 6.35
C LYS A 141 -6.62 -23.85 6.15
N ALA A 142 -6.98 -24.61 7.19
CA ALA A 142 -7.18 -26.06 7.13
C ALA A 142 -8.47 -26.44 6.38
N GLU A 143 -9.55 -25.70 6.60
CA GLU A 143 -10.87 -25.95 6.04
C GLU A 143 -11.06 -25.29 4.65
N GLY A 144 -10.23 -24.30 4.33
CA GLY A 144 -10.41 -23.37 3.21
C GLY A 144 -11.29 -22.18 3.58
N PRO A 145 -11.01 -20.98 3.04
CA PRO A 145 -11.85 -19.81 3.25
C PRO A 145 -13.21 -19.99 2.55
N ALA A 146 -14.30 -19.54 3.18
CA ALA A 146 -15.65 -19.63 2.64
C ALA A 146 -15.84 -18.78 1.37
N ARG A 147 -15.08 -17.69 1.25
CA ARG A 147 -15.06 -16.78 0.09
C ARG A 147 -13.62 -16.43 -0.25
N LYS A 148 -13.38 -16.04 -1.48
CA LYS A 148 -12.06 -15.59 -1.96
C LYS A 148 -12.21 -14.42 -2.89
N ILE A 149 -11.25 -13.51 -2.85
CA ILE A 149 -11.10 -12.49 -3.86
C ILE A 149 -10.70 -13.14 -5.19
N VAL A 150 -11.28 -12.66 -6.28
CA VAL A 150 -10.94 -13.09 -7.65
C VAL A 150 -10.83 -11.86 -8.54
N GLY A 151 -9.92 -11.89 -9.52
CA GLY A 151 -9.86 -10.90 -10.59
C GLY A 151 -10.88 -11.22 -11.67
N LEU A 152 -11.56 -10.19 -12.17
CA LEU A 152 -12.48 -10.30 -13.30
C LEU A 152 -11.95 -9.43 -14.43
N GLU A 153 -11.95 -9.96 -15.65
CA GLU A 153 -11.74 -9.19 -16.86
C GLU A 153 -13.11 -8.80 -17.44
N VAL A 154 -13.26 -7.53 -17.76
CA VAL A 154 -14.52 -6.98 -18.24
C VAL A 154 -14.46 -6.78 -19.75
N ASP A 155 -15.33 -7.45 -20.48
CA ASP A 155 -15.48 -7.24 -21.91
C ASP A 155 -16.09 -5.86 -22.21
N GLY A 156 -15.41 -5.09 -23.06
CA GLY A 156 -15.89 -3.78 -23.51
C GLY A 156 -15.40 -2.61 -22.66
N GLN A 157 -16.18 -1.52 -22.65
CA GLN A 157 -15.80 -0.24 -22.02
C GLN A 157 -16.49 0.03 -20.67
N ALA A 158 -17.19 -0.94 -20.15
CA ALA A 158 -17.88 -0.80 -18.87
C ALA A 158 -16.85 -0.76 -17.72
N ILE A 159 -17.09 0.10 -16.75
CA ILE A 159 -16.27 0.21 -15.53
C ILE A 159 -17.13 -0.23 -14.36
N PRO A 160 -16.97 -1.46 -13.86
CA PRO A 160 -17.65 -1.90 -12.65
C PRO A 160 -17.26 -1.02 -11.45
N ARG A 161 -18.23 -0.78 -10.59
CA ARG A 161 -18.03 0.02 -9.39
C ARG A 161 -18.32 -0.81 -8.15
N HIS A 162 -17.80 -0.35 -7.02
CA HIS A 162 -18.08 -0.95 -5.71
C HIS A 162 -19.60 -1.17 -5.53
N GLY A 163 -20.00 -2.35 -5.06
CA GLY A 163 -21.38 -2.72 -4.82
C GLY A 163 -22.17 -3.20 -6.05
N TYR A 164 -21.53 -3.32 -7.23
CA TYR A 164 -22.18 -3.96 -8.37
C TYR A 164 -22.30 -5.46 -8.11
N GLU A 165 -23.47 -6.00 -8.39
CA GLU A 165 -23.73 -7.42 -8.28
C GLU A 165 -23.06 -8.20 -9.41
N VAL A 166 -22.52 -9.36 -9.08
CA VAL A 166 -21.95 -10.31 -10.05
C VAL A 166 -22.90 -11.51 -10.13
N HIS A 167 -23.36 -11.80 -11.34
CA HIS A 167 -24.29 -12.91 -11.59
C HIS A 167 -23.61 -13.96 -12.48
N ASP A 168 -23.93 -15.22 -12.27
CA ASP A 168 -23.58 -16.29 -13.21
C ASP A 168 -24.49 -16.27 -14.47
N ALA A 169 -24.22 -17.17 -15.39
CA ALA A 169 -25.00 -17.26 -16.64
C ALA A 169 -26.48 -17.59 -16.41
N GLU A 170 -26.83 -18.15 -15.25
CA GLU A 170 -28.19 -18.47 -14.83
C GLU A 170 -28.84 -17.33 -14.01
N GLY A 171 -28.15 -16.21 -13.80
CA GLY A 171 -28.64 -15.03 -13.06
C GLY A 171 -28.62 -15.17 -11.55
N ARG A 172 -27.81 -16.11 -10.98
CA ARG A 172 -27.61 -16.26 -9.54
C ARG A 172 -26.47 -15.33 -9.09
N THR A 173 -26.71 -14.59 -7.99
CA THR A 173 -25.72 -13.72 -7.36
C THR A 173 -24.76 -14.50 -6.46
#